data_814fca42c955e7f97135d8cacda21702
#
_entry.id   814fca42c955e7f97135d8cacda21702
#
_cell.length_a   1.000
_cell.length_b   1.000
_cell.length_c   1.000
_cell.angle_alpha   90.00
_cell.angle_beta   90.00
_cell.angle_gamma   90.00
#
_symmetry.space_group_name_H-M   'P 1'
#
loop_
_entity.id
_entity.type
_entity.pdbx_description
1 polymer ?
#
loop_
_entity_poly.entity_id
_entity_poly.type
_entity_poly.pdbx_seq_one_letter_code
_entity_poly.pdbx_strand_id
1 'polypeptide(L)'
;MTIATADLFDERGEALDSLALQLHDLGGHVAFDGAIRTVRCHRDNALVKEILATPGDGAVLVVDGGGSLESALVGDLIAASAVRNGWAGIIVHGAVRDRAALATLPLGVKALGSNPRKSAKDGRGEVDVTVTIAGVSFRPGAHVWADADGILVER
;
A
#
# COMPACT_ATOMS: atom_id res chain seq x y z
N MET A 1 -18.48 -6.30 4.00
CA MET A 1 -18.89 -4.90 3.79
C MET A 1 -17.88 -3.97 4.43
N THR A 2 -17.40 -3.00 3.69
CA THR A 2 -16.36 -2.08 4.16
C THR A 2 -17.00 -0.88 4.85
N ILE A 3 -16.55 -0.56 6.07
CA ILE A 3 -17.00 0.65 6.76
C ILE A 3 -16.29 1.87 6.17
N ALA A 4 -17.01 2.98 6.01
CA ALA A 4 -16.41 4.24 5.57
C ALA A 4 -15.43 4.77 6.62
N THR A 5 -14.27 5.26 6.19
CA THR A 5 -13.24 5.76 7.12
C THR A 5 -13.76 6.93 7.96
N ALA A 6 -14.57 7.83 7.38
CA ALA A 6 -15.17 8.93 8.13
C ALA A 6 -16.03 8.44 9.30
N ASP A 7 -16.89 7.44 9.05
CA ASP A 7 -17.74 6.86 10.09
C ASP A 7 -16.92 6.12 11.15
N LEU A 8 -15.87 5.42 10.72
CA LEU A 8 -14.99 4.69 11.62
C LEU A 8 -14.26 5.65 12.58
N PHE A 9 -13.76 6.79 12.05
CA PHE A 9 -13.12 7.79 12.88
C PHE A 9 -14.10 8.43 13.87
N ASP A 10 -15.34 8.71 13.44
CA ASP A 10 -16.36 9.24 14.33
C ASP A 10 -16.67 8.29 15.49
N GLU A 11 -16.62 6.98 15.23
CA GLU A 11 -16.87 5.95 16.23
C GLU A 11 -15.69 5.72 17.18
N ARG A 12 -14.46 5.63 16.64
CA ARG A 12 -13.27 5.22 17.39
C ARG A 12 -12.33 6.36 17.76
N GLY A 13 -12.40 7.49 17.06
CA GLY A 13 -11.64 8.70 17.36
C GLY A 13 -10.14 8.47 17.49
N GLU A 14 -9.58 8.92 18.61
CA GLU A 14 -8.14 8.93 18.86
C GLU A 14 -7.51 7.53 19.05
N ALA A 15 -8.29 6.46 18.99
CA ALA A 15 -7.74 5.11 18.90
C ALA A 15 -7.11 4.84 17.53
N LEU A 16 -7.36 5.73 16.56
CA LEU A 16 -6.87 5.65 15.19
C LEU A 16 -5.98 6.86 14.86
N ASP A 17 -4.95 6.62 14.06
CA ASP A 17 -4.20 7.70 13.41
C ASP A 17 -4.75 7.92 12.01
N SER A 18 -4.89 9.17 11.60
CA SER A 18 -5.25 9.52 10.23
C SER A 18 -4.03 10.03 9.48
N LEU A 19 -3.85 9.54 8.26
CA LEU A 19 -2.75 9.98 7.40
C LEU A 19 -3.17 11.24 6.65
N ALA A 20 -2.45 12.35 6.89
CA ALA A 20 -2.74 13.62 6.20
C ALA A 20 -2.20 13.66 4.76
N LEU A 21 -1.20 12.82 4.47
CA LEU A 21 -0.62 12.74 3.13
C LEU A 21 -1.67 12.27 2.12
N GLN A 22 -1.80 12.99 1.01
CA GLN A 22 -2.74 12.66 -0.05
C GLN A 22 -2.09 11.69 -1.04
N LEU A 23 -2.77 10.56 -1.26
CA LEU A 23 -2.34 9.54 -2.21
C LEU A 23 -3.41 9.36 -3.29
N HIS A 24 -2.99 8.95 -4.47
CA HIS A 24 -3.91 8.65 -5.58
C HIS A 24 -4.51 7.25 -5.44
N ASP A 25 -5.79 7.12 -5.74
CA ASP A 25 -6.48 5.84 -5.84
C ASP A 25 -6.30 5.29 -7.26
N LEU A 26 -5.51 4.24 -7.41
CA LEU A 26 -5.09 3.74 -8.71
C LEU A 26 -5.55 2.31 -9.01
N GLY A 27 -6.01 1.57 -8.02
CA GLY A 27 -6.54 0.22 -8.19
C GLY A 27 -8.03 0.20 -8.51
N GLY A 28 -8.54 -0.96 -8.89
CA GLY A 28 -9.96 -1.15 -9.14
C GLY A 28 -10.83 -1.10 -7.88
N HIS A 29 -10.25 -1.36 -6.71
CA HIS A 29 -10.92 -1.20 -5.42
C HIS A 29 -10.45 0.09 -4.76
N VAL A 30 -11.36 1.05 -4.57
CA VAL A 30 -11.06 2.29 -3.85
C VAL A 30 -11.09 2.06 -2.35
N ALA A 31 -12.03 1.27 -1.85
CA ALA A 31 -12.16 0.95 -0.43
C ALA A 31 -11.59 -0.43 -0.15
N PHE A 32 -10.67 -0.51 0.81
CA PHE A 32 -10.05 -1.76 1.24
C PHE A 32 -9.47 -1.63 2.64
N ASP A 33 -9.28 -2.75 3.30
CA ASP A 33 -8.70 -2.79 4.63
C ASP A 33 -8.03 -4.15 4.86
N GLY A 34 -7.20 -4.23 5.87
CA GLY A 34 -6.56 -5.49 6.25
C GLY A 34 -5.45 -5.31 7.27
N ALA A 35 -4.90 -6.43 7.70
CA ALA A 35 -3.70 -6.43 8.55
C ALA A 35 -2.50 -5.92 7.75
N ILE A 36 -1.66 -5.14 8.40
CA ILE A 36 -0.50 -4.51 7.78
C ILE A 36 0.65 -5.51 7.66
N ARG A 37 1.22 -5.59 6.47
CA ARG A 37 2.57 -6.10 6.20
C ARG A 37 3.37 -4.94 5.62
N THR A 38 4.68 -4.92 5.77
CA THR A 38 5.49 -3.77 5.33
C THR A 38 6.73 -4.19 4.55
N VAL A 39 7.15 -3.29 3.66
CA VAL A 39 8.47 -3.31 3.03
C VAL A 39 9.01 -1.89 3.05
N ARG A 40 10.26 -1.72 3.51
CA ARG A 40 11.00 -0.48 3.33
C ARG A 40 12.04 -0.70 2.25
N CYS A 41 12.03 0.11 1.22
CA CYS A 41 12.95 -0.01 0.10
C CYS A 41 13.14 1.35 -0.59
N HIS A 42 14.22 1.47 -1.36
CA HIS A 42 14.48 2.70 -2.11
C HIS A 42 14.91 2.34 -3.53
N ARG A 43 14.03 2.62 -4.51
CA ARG A 43 14.27 2.39 -5.94
C ARG A 43 14.64 0.93 -6.28
N ASP A 44 14.23 0.01 -5.42
CA ASP A 44 14.46 -1.43 -5.54
C ASP A 44 13.20 -2.14 -5.12
N ASN A 45 12.59 -2.94 -6.00
CA ASN A 45 11.31 -3.57 -5.75
C ASN A 45 11.37 -5.10 -5.70
N ALA A 46 12.56 -5.69 -5.54
CA ALA A 46 12.67 -7.14 -5.44
C ALA A 46 11.89 -7.70 -4.26
N LEU A 47 12.01 -7.06 -3.08
CA LEU A 47 11.28 -7.50 -1.88
C LEU A 47 9.77 -7.33 -2.01
N VAL A 48 9.32 -6.27 -2.67
CA VAL A 48 7.89 -6.04 -2.94
C VAL A 48 7.33 -7.16 -3.80
N LYS A 49 8.02 -7.50 -4.89
CA LYS A 49 7.64 -8.59 -5.77
C LYS A 49 7.61 -9.92 -5.03
N GLU A 50 8.61 -10.19 -4.23
CA GLU A 50 8.74 -11.43 -3.46
C GLU A 50 7.62 -11.62 -2.45
N ILE A 51 7.35 -10.60 -1.62
CA ILE A 51 6.31 -10.70 -0.58
C ILE A 51 4.91 -10.84 -1.18
N LEU A 52 4.61 -10.10 -2.24
CA LEU A 52 3.29 -10.16 -2.88
C LEU A 52 3.06 -11.48 -3.63
N ALA A 53 4.09 -12.26 -3.87
CA ALA A 53 3.99 -13.61 -4.42
C ALA A 53 3.71 -14.67 -3.34
N THR A 54 3.64 -14.28 -2.07
CA THR A 54 3.26 -15.16 -0.96
C THR A 54 1.79 -14.94 -0.58
N PRO A 55 1.12 -15.90 0.11
CA PRO A 55 -0.27 -15.73 0.52
C PRO A 55 -0.47 -14.47 1.37
N GLY A 56 -1.40 -13.61 0.95
CA GLY A 56 -1.69 -12.35 1.64
C GLY A 56 -2.74 -12.49 2.74
N ASP A 57 -3.67 -13.44 2.61
CA ASP A 57 -4.76 -13.66 3.57
C ASP A 57 -5.56 -12.39 3.88
N GLY A 58 -5.79 -11.55 2.88
CA GLY A 58 -6.52 -10.30 3.03
C GLY A 58 -5.69 -9.16 3.60
N ALA A 59 -4.38 -9.30 3.74
CA ALA A 59 -3.50 -8.25 4.25
C ALA A 59 -3.34 -7.09 3.26
N VAL A 60 -2.88 -5.97 3.79
CA VAL A 60 -2.47 -4.79 3.01
C VAL A 60 -0.97 -4.62 3.14
N LEU A 61 -0.27 -4.54 2.00
CA LEU A 61 1.16 -4.25 2.01
C LEU A 61 1.38 -2.74 1.99
N VAL A 62 2.08 -2.24 2.98
CA VAL A 62 2.52 -0.84 3.05
C VAL A 62 3.99 -0.78 2.64
N VAL A 63 4.25 -0.10 1.54
CA VAL A 63 5.60 0.04 0.98
C VAL A 63 6.12 1.44 1.27
N ASP A 64 7.14 1.54 2.12
CA ASP A 64 7.85 2.80 2.35
C ASP A 64 8.98 2.92 1.34
N GLY A 65 8.72 3.63 0.26
CA GLY A 65 9.70 3.94 -0.78
C GLY A 65 10.41 5.26 -0.57
N GLY A 66 10.30 5.85 0.64
CA GLY A 66 10.93 7.11 0.96
C GLY A 66 10.35 8.32 0.22
N GLY A 67 9.18 8.19 -0.38
CA GLY A 67 8.57 9.25 -1.18
C GLY A 67 9.20 9.46 -2.55
N SER A 68 10.10 8.59 -2.99
CA SER A 68 10.76 8.72 -4.29
C SER A 68 9.79 8.45 -5.43
N LEU A 69 9.76 9.36 -6.41
CA LEU A 69 9.01 9.20 -7.66
C LEU A 69 9.92 8.86 -8.84
N GLU A 70 11.19 8.49 -8.59
CA GLU A 70 12.17 8.30 -9.64
C GLU A 70 12.07 6.95 -10.35
N SER A 71 11.46 5.95 -9.71
CA SER A 71 11.20 4.67 -10.35
C SER A 71 9.99 4.00 -9.71
N ALA A 72 9.30 3.15 -10.46
CA ALA A 72 8.09 2.47 -10.02
C ALA A 72 8.44 1.23 -9.17
N LEU A 73 7.76 1.12 -8.02
CA LEU A 73 7.92 -0.04 -7.12
C LEU A 73 6.89 -1.14 -7.41
N VAL A 74 5.76 -0.79 -8.02
CA VAL A 74 4.70 -1.73 -8.39
C VAL A 74 4.24 -1.42 -9.81
N GLY A 75 4.11 -2.46 -10.61
CA GLY A 75 3.48 -2.40 -11.93
C GLY A 75 2.37 -3.45 -12.02
N ASP A 76 1.85 -3.66 -13.24
CA ASP A 76 0.71 -4.55 -13.48
C ASP A 76 0.99 -6.01 -13.11
N LEU A 77 2.18 -6.52 -13.41
CA LEU A 77 2.52 -7.92 -13.12
C LEU A 77 2.61 -8.20 -11.62
N ILE A 78 3.23 -7.31 -10.87
CA ILE A 78 3.34 -7.41 -9.41
C ILE A 78 1.94 -7.28 -8.78
N ALA A 79 1.14 -6.33 -9.25
CA ALA A 79 -0.22 -6.14 -8.76
C ALA A 79 -1.11 -7.35 -9.08
N ALA A 80 -1.01 -7.93 -10.27
CA ALA A 80 -1.74 -9.14 -10.63
C ALA A 80 -1.34 -10.32 -9.74
N SER A 81 -0.06 -10.43 -9.39
CA SER A 81 0.43 -11.42 -8.43
C SER A 81 -0.22 -11.24 -7.05
N ALA A 82 -0.34 -10.00 -6.58
CA ALA A 82 -1.01 -9.70 -5.32
C ALA A 82 -2.48 -10.14 -5.34
N VAL A 83 -3.20 -9.91 -6.44
CA VAL A 83 -4.58 -10.39 -6.61
C VAL A 83 -4.64 -11.91 -6.49
N ARG A 84 -3.78 -12.62 -7.23
CA ARG A 84 -3.77 -14.10 -7.19
C ARG A 84 -3.47 -14.66 -5.81
N ASN A 85 -2.70 -13.94 -5.01
CA ASN A 85 -2.28 -14.39 -3.69
C ASN A 85 -3.15 -13.85 -2.54
N GLY A 86 -4.29 -13.23 -2.84
CA GLY A 86 -5.28 -12.87 -1.84
C GLY A 86 -4.96 -11.63 -1.02
N TRP A 87 -4.14 -10.71 -1.53
CA TRP A 87 -3.90 -9.41 -0.91
C TRP A 87 -5.10 -8.48 -1.11
N ALA A 88 -5.45 -7.71 -0.08
CA ALA A 88 -6.56 -6.73 -0.17
C ALA A 88 -6.13 -5.44 -0.86
N GLY A 89 -4.89 -5.03 -0.68
CA GLY A 89 -4.40 -3.79 -1.26
C GLY A 89 -2.92 -3.54 -1.01
N ILE A 90 -2.44 -2.47 -1.66
CA ILE A 90 -1.06 -2.01 -1.55
C ILE A 90 -1.10 -0.50 -1.36
N ILE A 91 -0.37 0.01 -0.37
CA ILE A 91 -0.19 1.43 -0.12
C ILE A 91 1.29 1.74 -0.35
N VAL A 92 1.59 2.62 -1.31
CA VAL A 92 2.97 2.90 -1.73
C VAL A 92 3.32 4.36 -1.46
N HIS A 93 4.24 4.58 -0.53
CA HIS A 93 4.87 5.88 -0.36
C HIS A 93 6.00 6.03 -1.38
N GLY A 94 5.61 6.18 -2.62
CA GLY A 94 6.48 6.21 -3.78
C GLY A 94 5.67 6.11 -5.07
N ALA A 95 6.30 5.64 -6.14
CA ALA A 95 5.69 5.58 -7.45
C ALA A 95 5.27 4.17 -7.85
N VAL A 96 4.24 4.11 -8.67
CA VAL A 96 3.83 2.91 -9.41
C VAL A 96 3.87 3.19 -10.90
N ARG A 97 3.60 2.20 -11.73
CA ARG A 97 3.40 2.36 -13.18
C ARG A 97 2.22 1.52 -13.65
N ASP A 98 1.89 1.63 -14.94
CA ASP A 98 0.77 0.88 -15.56
C ASP A 98 -0.60 1.27 -14.97
N ARG A 99 -0.83 2.57 -14.81
CA ARG A 99 -2.06 3.09 -14.16
C ARG A 99 -3.34 2.56 -14.79
N ALA A 100 -3.39 2.49 -16.12
CA ALA A 100 -4.58 1.99 -16.84
C ALA A 100 -4.85 0.52 -16.51
N ALA A 101 -3.80 -0.31 -16.47
CA ALA A 101 -3.92 -1.72 -16.12
C ALA A 101 -4.28 -1.91 -14.65
N LEU A 102 -3.66 -1.14 -13.74
CA LEU A 102 -3.96 -1.21 -12.30
C LEU A 102 -5.43 -0.93 -12.02
N ALA A 103 -6.03 0.01 -12.73
CA ALA A 103 -7.43 0.39 -12.54
C ALA A 103 -8.42 -0.76 -12.85
N THR A 104 -7.99 -1.78 -13.58
CA THR A 104 -8.83 -2.94 -13.93
C THR A 104 -8.73 -4.09 -12.94
N LEU A 105 -7.77 -4.04 -12.01
CA LEU A 105 -7.54 -5.15 -11.07
C LEU A 105 -8.41 -5.02 -9.82
N PRO A 106 -8.98 -6.14 -9.32
CA PRO A 106 -9.75 -6.14 -8.08
C PRO A 106 -8.81 -6.08 -6.87
N LEU A 107 -8.12 -4.96 -6.71
CA LEU A 107 -7.11 -4.70 -5.71
C LEU A 107 -7.13 -3.22 -5.34
N GLY A 108 -6.98 -2.91 -4.07
CA GLY A 108 -6.73 -1.53 -3.64
C GLY A 108 -5.29 -1.14 -3.96
N VAL A 109 -5.08 0.01 -4.56
CA VAL A 109 -3.74 0.57 -4.78
C VAL A 109 -3.79 2.06 -4.50
N LYS A 110 -3.07 2.48 -3.47
CA LYS A 110 -2.83 3.90 -3.21
C LYS A 110 -1.35 4.19 -3.39
N ALA A 111 -1.02 5.26 -4.09
CA ALA A 111 0.37 5.65 -4.33
C ALA A 111 0.53 7.16 -4.39
N LEU A 112 1.75 7.63 -4.12
CA LEU A 112 2.08 9.05 -4.16
C LEU A 112 2.06 9.59 -5.60
N GLY A 113 2.43 8.76 -6.56
CA GLY A 113 2.43 9.11 -7.97
C GLY A 113 2.83 7.95 -8.85
N SER A 114 3.29 8.26 -10.07
CA SER A 114 3.69 7.24 -11.02
C SER A 114 4.91 7.69 -11.83
N ASN A 115 5.66 6.70 -12.32
CA ASN A 115 6.79 6.91 -13.23
C ASN A 115 6.94 5.63 -14.06
N PRO A 116 7.07 5.71 -15.39
CA PRO A 116 7.23 4.52 -16.23
C PRO A 116 8.55 3.78 -16.03
N ARG A 117 9.52 4.39 -15.36
CA ARG A 117 10.84 3.80 -15.14
C ARG A 117 10.76 2.65 -14.13
N LYS A 118 11.28 1.48 -14.50
CA LYS A 118 11.38 0.34 -13.59
C LYS A 118 12.42 0.59 -12.49
N SER A 119 12.23 -0.05 -11.35
CA SER A 119 13.18 -0.06 -10.24
C SER A 119 14.25 -1.14 -10.41
N ALA A 120 15.34 -1.03 -9.66
CA ALA A 120 16.31 -2.11 -9.52
C ALA A 120 15.68 -3.32 -8.81
N LYS A 121 16.30 -4.48 -8.93
CA LYS A 121 15.85 -5.74 -8.34
C LYS A 121 17.00 -6.45 -7.61
N ASP A 122 17.72 -5.69 -6.79
CA ASP A 122 18.88 -6.20 -6.05
C ASP A 122 18.49 -6.83 -4.71
N GLY A 123 17.27 -6.57 -4.22
CA GLY A 123 16.79 -7.10 -2.95
C GLY A 123 17.18 -6.27 -1.75
N ARG A 124 17.45 -4.99 -1.95
CA ARG A 124 17.81 -4.07 -0.87
C ARG A 124 16.56 -3.59 -0.15
N GLY A 125 16.61 -3.59 1.17
CA GLY A 125 15.51 -3.11 1.99
C GLY A 125 15.24 -4.04 3.17
N GLU A 126 14.07 -3.84 3.78
CA GLU A 126 13.66 -4.57 4.96
C GLU A 126 12.19 -4.95 4.87
N VAL A 127 11.84 -6.13 5.35
CA VAL A 127 10.48 -6.68 5.36
C VAL A 127 9.97 -6.74 6.80
N ASP A 128 8.68 -6.44 6.98
CA ASP A 128 7.99 -6.56 8.27
C ASP A 128 8.64 -5.74 9.40
N VAL A 129 9.11 -4.56 9.07
CA VAL A 129 9.55 -3.55 10.03
C VAL A 129 8.48 -2.47 10.17
N THR A 130 8.42 -1.80 11.32
CA THR A 130 7.56 -0.62 11.46
C THR A 130 8.07 0.49 10.55
N VAL A 131 7.20 1.03 9.70
CA VAL A 131 7.52 2.15 8.84
C VAL A 131 6.73 3.38 9.27
N THR A 132 7.34 4.55 9.15
CA THR A 132 6.69 5.83 9.48
C THR A 132 6.58 6.67 8.22
N ILE A 133 5.36 7.04 7.87
CA ILE A 133 5.05 7.83 6.68
C ILE A 133 4.27 9.05 7.13
N ALA A 134 4.78 10.24 6.83
CA ALA A 134 4.15 11.51 7.19
C ALA A 134 3.70 11.56 8.68
N GLY A 135 4.53 11.03 9.56
CA GLY A 135 4.30 11.03 11.01
C GLY A 135 3.40 9.90 11.53
N VAL A 136 2.88 9.04 10.66
CA VAL A 136 2.04 7.92 11.06
C VAL A 136 2.85 6.62 10.99
N SER A 137 2.80 5.83 12.06
CA SER A 137 3.50 4.54 12.14
C SER A 137 2.59 3.42 11.67
N PHE A 138 3.10 2.62 10.72
CA PHE A 138 2.45 1.43 10.20
C PHE A 138 3.19 0.22 10.78
N ARG A 139 2.57 -0.42 11.76
CA ARG A 139 3.17 -1.56 12.45
C ARG A 139 2.65 -2.87 11.85
N PRO A 140 3.52 -3.82 11.50
CA PRO A 140 3.05 -5.14 11.05
C PRO A 140 2.08 -5.76 12.05
N GLY A 141 0.95 -6.26 11.53
CA GLY A 141 -0.10 -6.86 12.34
C GLY A 141 -1.19 -5.92 12.83
N ALA A 142 -0.96 -4.60 12.87
CA ALA A 142 -2.00 -3.62 13.12
C ALA A 142 -2.94 -3.55 11.91
N HIS A 143 -4.10 -2.92 12.05
CA HIS A 143 -5.07 -2.82 10.97
C HIS A 143 -5.03 -1.46 10.29
N VAL A 144 -5.22 -1.43 8.98
CA VAL A 144 -5.32 -0.22 8.17
C VAL A 144 -6.61 -0.25 7.35
N TRP A 145 -7.29 0.90 7.27
CA TRP A 145 -8.49 1.11 6.46
C TRP A 145 -8.23 2.23 5.46
N ALA A 146 -8.62 2.02 4.24
CA ALA A 146 -8.43 2.99 3.16
C ALA A 146 -9.70 3.11 2.33
N ASP A 147 -10.04 4.32 1.93
CA ASP A 147 -11.11 4.59 0.98
C ASP A 147 -10.84 5.93 0.26
N ALA A 148 -11.85 6.48 -0.42
CA ALA A 148 -11.69 7.73 -1.18
C ALA A 148 -11.31 8.93 -0.31
N ASP A 149 -11.67 8.92 0.98
CA ASP A 149 -11.36 10.02 1.91
C ASP A 149 -9.92 9.95 2.46
N GLY A 150 -9.30 8.77 2.46
CA GLY A 150 -7.94 8.65 2.97
C GLY A 150 -7.67 7.34 3.66
N ILE A 151 -6.80 7.39 4.67
CA ILE A 151 -6.27 6.23 5.37
C ILE A 151 -6.34 6.43 6.88
N LEU A 152 -6.85 5.42 7.57
CA LEU A 152 -6.82 5.32 9.03
C LEU A 152 -5.99 4.10 9.44
N VAL A 153 -5.22 4.26 10.50
CA VAL A 153 -4.33 3.22 11.02
C VAL A 153 -4.60 3.00 12.49
N GLU A 154 -4.71 1.77 12.90
CA GLU A 154 -4.83 1.37 14.29
C GLU A 154 -3.55 1.71 15.05
N ARG A 155 -3.70 2.37 16.20
CA ARG A 155 -2.57 2.68 17.08
C ARG A 155 -2.09 1.47 17.85
#